data_3efd73b7a55babcd707af58b9d90aaa7
#
_entry.id   3efd73b7a55babcd707af58b9d90aaa7
#
_cell.length_a   1.000
_cell.length_b   1.000
_cell.length_c   1.000
_cell.angle_alpha   90.00
_cell.angle_beta   90.00
_cell.angle_gamma   90.00
#
_symmetry.space_group_name_H-M   'P 1'
#
loop_
_entity.id
_entity.type
_entity.pdbx_description
1 polymer ?
#
loop_
_entity_poly.entity_id
_entity_poly.type
_entity_poly.pdbx_seq_one_letter_code
_entity_poly.pdbx_strand_id
1 'polypeptide(L)'
;MTIHSSHPFPSPADDVRRFRGRLGGAVSLWTAEGPVGLTVSSLMVSNGSPARVLGLLDPDSDLLLGLQESGRGVVQLLSWEHRSLADAFAGVAPAPGGPFAAASWASTSHGPLLSTASAWALVSLESVAEVGWSVLATCTINSVEVGDEGSEDQGPLLHRRGRYHR
;
A
#
# COMPACT_ATOMS: atom_id res chain seq x y z
N MET A 1 -6.92 12.64 2.23
CA MET A 1 -6.56 13.84 3.01
C MET A 1 -5.82 14.83 2.13
N THR A 2 -6.39 15.98 1.96
CA THR A 2 -5.71 17.05 1.23
C THR A 2 -4.68 17.66 2.15
N ILE A 3 -3.43 17.43 1.88
CA ILE A 3 -2.35 18.08 2.59
C ILE A 3 -2.26 19.49 2.04
N HIS A 4 -2.72 20.45 2.79
CA HIS A 4 -2.52 21.85 2.49
C HIS A 4 -1.07 22.22 2.77
N SER A 5 -0.23 21.98 1.78
CA SER A 5 1.21 22.20 1.87
C SER A 5 1.63 23.60 1.40
N SER A 6 0.70 24.51 1.29
CA SER A 6 0.97 25.84 0.74
C SER A 6 1.42 26.88 1.78
N HIS A 7 1.94 26.45 2.92
CA HIS A 7 2.59 27.41 3.84
C HIS A 7 3.98 27.76 3.31
N PRO A 8 4.25 29.02 3.00
CA PRO A 8 5.54 29.46 2.49
C PRO A 8 6.67 29.40 3.54
N PHE A 9 6.35 29.09 4.78
CA PHE A 9 7.32 28.98 5.87
C PHE A 9 7.42 27.53 6.35
N PRO A 10 8.65 27.04 6.64
CA PRO A 10 8.85 25.74 7.27
C PRO A 10 8.03 25.65 8.55
N SER A 11 7.28 24.57 8.69
CA SER A 11 6.50 24.27 9.89
C SER A 11 6.98 22.97 10.54
N PRO A 12 6.68 22.73 11.83
CA PRO A 12 6.97 21.43 12.46
C PRO A 12 6.41 20.23 11.68
N ALA A 13 5.27 20.42 11.00
CA ALA A 13 4.69 19.38 10.14
C ALA A 13 5.58 19.07 8.93
N ASP A 14 6.28 20.06 8.37
CA ASP A 14 7.22 19.87 7.28
C ASP A 14 8.46 19.11 7.75
N ASP A 15 8.95 19.37 8.94
CA ASP A 15 10.08 18.66 9.53
C ASP A 15 9.73 17.20 9.81
N VAL A 16 8.54 16.90 10.30
CA VAL A 16 8.04 15.53 10.49
C VAL A 16 7.97 14.81 9.14
N ARG A 17 7.46 15.46 8.10
CA ARG A 17 7.43 14.89 6.74
C ARG A 17 8.83 14.56 6.22
N ARG A 18 9.79 15.46 6.43
CA ARG A 18 11.19 15.24 6.04
C ARG A 18 11.82 14.09 6.82
N PHE A 19 11.55 14.00 8.12
CA PHE A 19 11.99 12.89 8.96
C PHE A 19 11.42 11.55 8.46
N ARG A 20 10.10 11.49 8.22
CA ARG A 20 9.43 10.31 7.67
C ARG A 20 10.03 9.88 6.33
N GLY A 21 10.30 10.83 5.45
CA GLY A 21 10.90 10.56 4.14
C GLY A 21 12.28 9.90 4.23
N ARG A 22 13.01 10.10 5.33
CA ARG A 22 14.33 9.48 5.55
C ARG A 22 14.25 8.06 6.06
N LEU A 23 13.13 7.64 6.61
CA LEU A 23 12.96 6.26 7.12
C LEU A 23 13.05 5.25 5.98
N GLY A 24 12.53 5.61 4.81
CA GLY A 24 12.40 4.66 3.72
C GLY A 24 11.41 3.55 4.04
N GLY A 25 11.03 2.77 3.06
CA GLY A 25 10.13 1.64 3.26
C GLY A 25 9.82 0.93 1.95
N ALA A 26 9.42 -0.32 2.06
CA ALA A 26 8.91 -1.08 0.94
C ALA A 26 7.57 -0.48 0.46
N VAL A 27 7.39 -0.50 -0.84
CA VAL A 27 6.14 -0.05 -1.47
C VAL A 27 5.24 -1.25 -1.68
N SER A 28 4.03 -1.18 -1.15
CA SER A 28 3.00 -2.19 -1.31
C SER A 28 1.79 -1.61 -2.03
N LEU A 29 1.02 -2.48 -2.63
CA LEU A 29 -0.30 -2.19 -3.17
C LEU A 29 -1.33 -2.96 -2.36
N TRP A 30 -2.27 -2.27 -1.79
CA TRP A 30 -3.41 -2.86 -1.09
C TRP A 30 -4.63 -2.77 -1.99
N THR A 31 -5.33 -3.88 -2.14
CA THR A 31 -6.56 -3.96 -2.93
C THR A 31 -7.68 -4.61 -2.14
N ALA A 32 -8.90 -4.31 -2.53
CA ALA A 32 -10.12 -4.92 -2.00
C ALA A 32 -11.18 -4.98 -3.09
N GLU A 33 -12.27 -5.66 -2.76
CA GLU A 33 -13.44 -5.67 -3.62
C GLU A 33 -13.97 -4.27 -3.89
N GLY A 34 -14.44 -4.08 -5.15
CA GLY A 34 -14.92 -2.82 -5.65
C GLY A 34 -14.75 -2.69 -7.16
N PRO A 35 -13.62 -2.87 -7.86
CA PRO A 35 -12.29 -2.99 -7.24
C PRO A 35 -11.78 -1.64 -6.73
N VAL A 36 -11.08 -1.67 -5.63
CA VAL A 36 -10.43 -0.49 -5.04
C VAL A 36 -9.00 -0.81 -4.65
N GLY A 37 -8.12 0.19 -4.66
CA GLY A 37 -6.71 -0.01 -4.35
C GLY A 37 -6.01 1.27 -3.92
N LEU A 38 -4.91 1.11 -3.20
CA LEU A 38 -4.07 2.21 -2.71
C LEU A 38 -2.62 1.74 -2.57
N THR A 39 -1.71 2.58 -3.02
CA THR A 39 -0.27 2.39 -2.76
C THR A 39 0.02 2.76 -1.31
N VAL A 40 0.63 1.84 -0.57
CA VAL A 40 0.94 1.99 0.85
C VAL A 40 2.42 1.73 1.08
N SER A 41 3.13 2.72 1.61
CA SER A 41 4.55 2.62 1.99
C SER A 41 4.78 2.68 3.51
N SER A 42 3.73 2.94 4.27
CA SER A 42 3.77 2.97 5.74
C SER A 42 3.13 1.70 6.29
N LEU A 43 3.85 0.59 6.22
CA LEU A 43 3.36 -0.71 6.66
C LEU A 43 4.38 -1.44 7.51
N MET A 44 3.88 -2.32 8.36
CA MET A 44 4.66 -3.19 9.23
C MET A 44 4.02 -4.57 9.27
N VAL A 45 4.84 -5.59 9.52
CA VAL A 45 4.36 -6.96 9.72
C VAL A 45 4.75 -7.41 11.12
N SER A 46 3.79 -7.95 11.84
CA SER A 46 3.98 -8.55 13.16
C SER A 46 3.86 -10.06 13.05
N ASN A 47 4.91 -10.76 13.45
CA ASN A 47 4.85 -12.20 13.60
C ASN A 47 3.88 -12.59 14.71
N GLY A 48 3.21 -13.70 14.55
CA GLY A 48 2.25 -14.20 15.54
C GLY A 48 1.42 -15.34 15.00
N SER A 49 0.51 -15.81 15.82
CA SER A 49 -0.49 -16.83 15.46
C SER A 49 -1.89 -16.29 15.79
N PRO A 50 -2.54 -15.61 14.87
CA PRO A 50 -2.13 -15.27 13.51
C PRO A 50 -1.14 -14.09 13.45
N ALA A 51 -0.34 -14.05 12.39
CA ALA A 51 0.46 -12.87 12.06
C ALA A 51 -0.45 -11.71 11.60
N ARG A 52 0.06 -10.50 11.67
CA ARG A 52 -0.69 -9.31 11.29
C ARG A 52 0.13 -8.40 10.39
N VAL A 53 -0.55 -7.70 9.50
CA VAL A 53 0.00 -6.57 8.77
C VAL A 53 -0.74 -5.30 9.19
N LEU A 54 0.01 -4.25 9.41
CA LEU A 54 -0.50 -2.94 9.79
C LEU A 54 -0.10 -1.93 8.74
N GLY A 55 -1.00 -1.04 8.38
CA GLY A 55 -0.71 0.02 7.42
C GLY A 55 -1.41 1.31 7.78
N LEU A 56 -0.73 2.43 7.53
CA LEU A 56 -1.32 3.76 7.63
C LEU A 56 -1.96 4.11 6.30
N LEU A 57 -3.27 4.28 6.30
CA LEU A 57 -4.09 4.56 5.14
C LEU A 57 -4.61 5.99 5.16
N ASP A 58 -4.82 6.54 3.97
CA ASP A 58 -5.57 7.78 3.82
C ASP A 58 -7.03 7.53 4.27
N PRO A 59 -7.56 8.32 5.21
CA PRO A 59 -8.93 8.15 5.70
C PRO A 59 -9.99 8.36 4.63
N ASP A 60 -9.67 9.09 3.57
CA ASP A 60 -10.59 9.39 2.46
C ASP A 60 -10.41 8.42 1.28
N SER A 61 -9.58 7.38 1.41
CA SER A 61 -9.32 6.43 0.34
C SER A 61 -10.50 5.47 0.13
N ASP A 62 -10.76 5.15 -1.13
CA ASP A 62 -11.73 4.12 -1.49
C ASP A 62 -11.30 2.74 -0.98
N LEU A 63 -10.01 2.50 -0.84
CA LEU A 63 -9.49 1.27 -0.27
C LEU A 63 -9.97 1.05 1.16
N LEU A 64 -9.86 2.07 2.02
CA LEU A 64 -10.30 1.96 3.40
C LEU A 64 -11.80 1.60 3.47
N LEU A 65 -12.61 2.27 2.66
CA LEU A 65 -14.03 1.98 2.57
C LEU A 65 -14.28 0.54 2.10
N GLY A 66 -13.59 0.10 1.07
CA GLY A 66 -13.70 -1.28 0.55
C GLY A 66 -13.26 -2.34 1.55
N LEU A 67 -12.20 -2.08 2.31
CA LEU A 67 -11.76 -2.96 3.41
C LEU A 67 -12.83 -3.04 4.52
N GLN A 68 -13.44 -1.92 4.88
CA GLN A 68 -14.48 -1.89 5.90
C GLN A 68 -15.78 -2.58 5.45
N GLU A 69 -16.17 -2.42 4.19
CA GLU A 69 -17.35 -3.04 3.62
C GLU A 69 -17.20 -4.55 3.43
N SER A 70 -16.08 -5.00 2.88
CA SER A 70 -15.82 -6.43 2.61
C SER A 70 -15.21 -7.18 3.78
N GLY A 71 -14.52 -6.49 4.67
CA GLY A 71 -13.74 -7.08 5.74
C GLY A 71 -12.46 -7.79 5.27
N ARG A 72 -12.12 -7.70 3.98
CA ARG A 72 -11.02 -8.45 3.37
C ARG A 72 -10.24 -7.61 2.38
N GLY A 73 -8.98 -7.99 2.19
CA GLY A 73 -8.12 -7.35 1.20
C GLY A 73 -6.93 -8.19 0.81
N VAL A 74 -6.16 -7.67 -0.14
CA VAL A 74 -4.90 -8.25 -0.59
C VAL A 74 -3.80 -7.22 -0.37
N VAL A 75 -2.73 -7.63 0.28
CA VAL A 75 -1.51 -6.82 0.44
C VAL A 75 -0.43 -7.44 -0.43
N GLN A 76 0.04 -6.71 -1.42
CA GLN A 76 1.04 -7.21 -2.37
C GLN A 76 2.25 -6.30 -2.40
N LEU A 77 3.44 -6.88 -2.35
CA LEU A 77 4.68 -6.14 -2.45
C LEU A 77 4.98 -5.84 -3.92
N LEU A 78 5.35 -4.60 -4.19
CA LEU A 78 5.68 -4.16 -5.54
C LEU A 78 7.18 -4.31 -5.79
N SER A 79 7.54 -4.57 -7.04
CA SER A 79 8.91 -4.60 -7.54
C SER A 79 9.21 -3.37 -8.39
N TRP A 80 10.45 -3.24 -8.82
CA TRP A 80 10.90 -2.09 -9.62
C TRP A 80 10.08 -1.85 -10.88
N GLU A 81 9.62 -2.92 -11.54
CA GLU A 81 8.79 -2.83 -12.74
C GLU A 81 7.42 -2.20 -12.49
N HIS A 82 6.95 -2.21 -11.24
CA HIS A 82 5.64 -1.69 -10.85
C HIS A 82 5.63 -0.20 -10.49
N ARG A 83 6.71 0.55 -10.74
CA ARG A 83 6.79 1.99 -10.37
C ARG A 83 5.64 2.82 -10.89
N SER A 84 5.33 2.67 -12.17
CA SER A 84 4.23 3.42 -12.78
C SER A 84 2.88 3.04 -12.19
N LEU A 85 2.70 1.77 -11.84
CA LEU A 85 1.50 1.29 -11.18
C LEU A 85 1.38 1.87 -9.76
N ALA A 86 2.50 1.91 -9.02
CA ALA A 86 2.55 2.53 -7.70
C ALA A 86 2.13 4.00 -7.76
N ASP A 87 2.61 4.75 -8.73
CA ASP A 87 2.24 6.16 -8.93
C ASP A 87 0.75 6.31 -9.28
N ALA A 88 0.21 5.42 -10.12
CA ALA A 88 -1.19 5.44 -10.50
C ALA A 88 -2.11 5.23 -9.28
N PHE A 89 -1.81 4.23 -8.45
CA PHE A 89 -2.59 3.95 -7.24
C PHE A 89 -2.32 4.93 -6.09
N ALA A 90 -1.23 5.67 -6.14
CA ALA A 90 -0.98 6.78 -5.23
C ALA A 90 -1.69 8.08 -5.64
N GLY A 91 -2.28 8.12 -6.83
CA GLY A 91 -2.95 9.30 -7.37
C GLY A 91 -1.99 10.42 -7.79
N VAL A 92 -0.70 10.12 -7.99
CA VAL A 92 0.32 11.11 -8.40
C VAL A 92 0.64 11.08 -9.88
N ALA A 93 0.08 10.12 -10.63
CA ALA A 93 0.21 10.02 -12.07
C ALA A 93 -1.17 9.80 -12.73
N PRO A 94 -1.36 10.28 -13.97
CA PRO A 94 -2.58 10.01 -14.72
C PRO A 94 -2.80 8.52 -14.93
N ALA A 95 -4.03 8.07 -14.76
CA ALA A 95 -4.42 6.68 -14.97
C ALA A 95 -5.68 6.62 -15.86
N PRO A 96 -5.55 6.81 -17.19
CA PRO A 96 -6.68 6.75 -18.11
C PRO A 96 -7.43 5.42 -18.01
N GLY A 97 -8.74 5.46 -17.81
CA GLY A 97 -9.54 4.26 -17.57
C GLY A 97 -9.46 3.71 -16.14
N GLY A 98 -8.79 4.44 -15.24
CA GLY A 98 -8.55 4.05 -13.87
C GLY A 98 -7.26 3.24 -13.69
N PRO A 99 -6.71 3.18 -12.46
CA PRO A 99 -5.41 2.53 -12.22
C PRO A 99 -5.44 1.02 -12.46
N PHE A 100 -6.59 0.35 -12.31
CA PHE A 100 -6.72 -1.07 -12.59
C PHE A 100 -6.58 -1.42 -14.07
N ALA A 101 -6.87 -0.48 -15.00
CA ALA A 101 -6.71 -0.69 -16.43
C ALA A 101 -5.25 -0.84 -16.87
N ALA A 102 -4.29 -0.41 -16.03
CA ALA A 102 -2.86 -0.42 -16.35
C ALA A 102 -2.16 -1.78 -16.11
N ALA A 103 -2.86 -2.78 -15.59
CA ALA A 103 -2.27 -4.06 -15.24
C ALA A 103 -3.28 -5.21 -15.41
N SER A 104 -2.80 -6.44 -15.28
CA SER A 104 -3.61 -7.66 -15.28
C SER A 104 -3.79 -8.17 -13.85
N TRP A 105 -4.97 -8.67 -13.56
CA TRP A 105 -5.39 -9.07 -12.21
C TRP A 105 -5.99 -10.46 -12.20
N ALA A 106 -5.64 -11.22 -11.16
CA ALA A 106 -6.34 -12.43 -10.81
C ALA A 106 -7.43 -12.14 -9.79
N SER A 107 -8.55 -12.84 -9.89
CA SER A 107 -9.61 -12.75 -8.88
C SER A 107 -9.30 -13.66 -7.71
N THR A 108 -9.44 -13.13 -6.50
CA THR A 108 -9.37 -13.92 -5.26
C THR A 108 -10.61 -13.68 -4.41
N SER A 109 -10.77 -14.48 -3.36
CA SER A 109 -11.86 -14.29 -2.38
C SER A 109 -11.70 -12.98 -1.57
N HIS A 110 -10.54 -12.32 -1.66
CA HIS A 110 -10.19 -11.13 -0.88
C HIS A 110 -10.06 -9.87 -1.74
N GLY A 111 -10.22 -9.98 -3.04
CA GLY A 111 -10.11 -8.88 -3.99
C GLY A 111 -9.12 -9.14 -5.10
N PRO A 112 -8.85 -8.13 -5.95
CA PRO A 112 -7.93 -8.28 -7.07
C PRO A 112 -6.48 -8.50 -6.60
N LEU A 113 -5.83 -9.49 -7.21
CA LEU A 113 -4.40 -9.77 -7.03
C LEU A 113 -3.66 -9.43 -8.32
N LEU A 114 -2.63 -8.61 -8.21
CA LEU A 114 -1.77 -8.27 -9.34
C LEU A 114 -1.08 -9.53 -9.88
N SER A 115 -1.30 -9.84 -11.17
CA SER A 115 -0.84 -11.08 -11.77
C SER A 115 0.69 -11.24 -11.76
N THR A 116 1.41 -10.14 -11.70
CA THR A 116 2.89 -10.09 -11.67
C THR A 116 3.47 -9.93 -10.26
N ALA A 117 2.65 -9.92 -9.22
CA ALA A 117 3.14 -9.85 -7.85
C ALA A 117 3.88 -11.12 -7.48
N SER A 118 5.07 -11.00 -6.87
CA SER A 118 5.89 -12.13 -6.42
C SER A 118 5.69 -12.46 -4.95
N ALA A 119 5.15 -11.53 -4.17
CA ALA A 119 4.85 -11.73 -2.76
C ALA A 119 3.56 -11.01 -2.39
N TRP A 120 2.63 -11.73 -1.77
CA TRP A 120 1.36 -11.16 -1.33
C TRP A 120 0.79 -11.90 -0.14
N ALA A 121 -0.12 -11.24 0.55
CA ALA A 121 -0.90 -11.81 1.64
C ALA A 121 -2.39 -11.56 1.40
N LEU A 122 -3.21 -12.55 1.68
CA LEU A 122 -4.66 -12.40 1.81
C LEU A 122 -4.96 -12.07 3.27
N VAL A 123 -5.71 -11.00 3.49
CA VAL A 123 -5.89 -10.44 4.83
C VAL A 123 -7.35 -10.19 5.17
N SER A 124 -7.67 -10.23 6.46
CA SER A 124 -8.95 -9.81 7.01
C SER A 124 -8.76 -8.59 7.89
N LEU A 125 -9.61 -7.59 7.74
CA LEU A 125 -9.58 -6.39 8.57
C LEU A 125 -9.98 -6.75 10.01
N GLU A 126 -9.10 -6.46 10.96
CA GLU A 126 -9.33 -6.71 12.39
C GLU A 126 -9.81 -5.45 13.09
N SER A 127 -9.12 -4.33 12.86
CA SER A 127 -9.46 -3.05 13.48
C SER A 127 -8.91 -1.87 12.69
N VAL A 128 -9.49 -0.71 12.94
CA VAL A 128 -9.02 0.59 12.46
C VAL A 128 -8.93 1.56 13.63
N ALA A 129 -7.93 2.43 13.60
CA ALA A 129 -7.76 3.48 14.60
C ALA A 129 -7.22 4.75 13.96
N GLU A 130 -7.69 5.90 14.40
CA GLU A 130 -7.14 7.18 13.99
C GLU A 130 -5.73 7.37 14.57
N VAL A 131 -4.78 7.70 13.72
CA VAL A 131 -3.40 8.00 14.10
C VAL A 131 -2.93 9.23 13.32
N GLY A 132 -2.81 10.36 14.00
CA GLY A 132 -2.54 11.63 13.33
C GLY A 132 -3.61 11.92 12.28
N TRP A 133 -3.18 12.17 11.05
CA TRP A 133 -4.06 12.39 9.90
C TRP A 133 -4.33 11.12 9.08
N SER A 134 -3.90 9.98 9.58
CA SER A 134 -4.08 8.69 8.93
C SER A 134 -5.00 7.78 9.73
N VAL A 135 -5.38 6.68 9.13
CA VAL A 135 -6.06 5.57 9.79
C VAL A 135 -5.11 4.37 9.80
N LEU A 136 -4.83 3.84 10.97
CA LEU A 136 -4.09 2.60 11.13
C LEU A 136 -5.04 1.42 10.95
N ALA A 137 -4.88 0.70 9.86
CA ALA A 137 -5.57 -0.56 9.64
C ALA A 137 -4.71 -1.71 10.16
N THR A 138 -5.27 -2.53 11.02
CA THR A 138 -4.67 -3.77 11.49
C THR A 138 -5.41 -4.94 10.84
N CYS A 139 -4.69 -5.75 10.08
CA CYS A 139 -5.26 -6.87 9.36
C CYS A 139 -4.60 -8.19 9.79
N THR A 140 -5.42 -9.20 10.01
CA THR A 140 -4.97 -10.57 10.21
C THR A 140 -4.53 -11.17 8.88
N ILE A 141 -3.38 -11.79 8.83
CA ILE A 141 -2.89 -12.50 7.65
C ILE A 141 -3.55 -13.90 7.62
N ASN A 142 -4.37 -14.14 6.60
CA ASN A 142 -5.06 -15.42 6.39
C ASN A 142 -4.16 -16.41 5.64
N SER A 143 -3.44 -15.94 4.63
CA SER A 143 -2.45 -16.71 3.89
C SER A 143 -1.41 -15.78 3.29
N VAL A 144 -0.23 -16.32 3.03
CA VAL A 144 0.87 -15.57 2.43
C VAL A 144 1.57 -16.43 1.40
N GLU A 145 1.94 -15.79 0.28
CA GLU A 145 2.77 -16.39 -0.75
C GLU A 145 4.01 -15.51 -0.95
N VAL A 146 5.16 -16.14 -0.98
CA VAL A 146 6.44 -15.49 -1.28
C VAL A 146 7.11 -16.32 -2.36
N GLY A 147 7.29 -15.71 -3.54
CA GLY A 147 7.98 -16.36 -4.65
C GLY A 147 9.45 -16.59 -4.34
N ASP A 148 10.07 -17.49 -5.09
CA ASP A 148 11.50 -17.78 -4.94
C ASP A 148 12.35 -16.53 -5.22
N GLU A 149 13.33 -16.28 -4.38
CA GLU A 149 14.31 -15.20 -4.53
C GLU A 149 15.29 -15.51 -5.68
N GLY A 150 14.74 -15.74 -6.89
CA GLY A 150 15.51 -16.26 -8.01
C GLY A 150 16.11 -15.24 -8.96
N SER A 151 15.84 -13.95 -8.81
CA SER A 151 16.46 -12.92 -9.65
C SER A 151 16.72 -11.65 -8.86
N GLU A 152 17.92 -11.10 -9.03
CA GLU A 152 18.34 -9.80 -8.47
C GLU A 152 17.43 -8.65 -8.91
N ASP A 153 16.67 -8.83 -9.99
CA ASP A 153 15.76 -7.83 -10.55
C ASP A 153 14.37 -7.79 -9.87
N GLN A 154 14.07 -8.71 -8.97
CA GLN A 154 12.76 -8.83 -8.31
C GLN A 154 12.77 -8.41 -6.82
N GLY A 155 13.76 -7.66 -6.41
CA GLY A 155 13.76 -7.07 -5.07
C GLY A 155 12.58 -6.13 -4.84
N PRO A 156 12.22 -5.88 -3.58
CA PRO A 156 11.10 -5.00 -3.26
C PRO A 156 11.37 -3.58 -3.76
N LEU A 157 10.34 -2.96 -4.31
CA LEU A 157 10.37 -1.54 -4.61
C LEU A 157 10.49 -0.76 -3.31
N LEU A 158 11.52 0.06 -3.19
CA LEU A 158 11.74 0.90 -2.02
C LEU A 158 11.41 2.36 -2.34
N HIS A 159 10.90 3.07 -1.37
CA HIS A 159 10.62 4.49 -1.45
C HIS A 159 11.34 5.23 -0.32
N ARG A 160 12.16 6.21 -0.68
CA ARG A 160 12.90 7.04 0.26
C ARG A 160 13.11 8.44 -0.29
N ARG A 161 12.82 9.45 0.51
CA ARG A 161 12.96 10.88 0.13
C ARG A 161 12.20 11.24 -1.14
N GLY A 162 11.00 10.70 -1.32
CA GLY A 162 10.17 10.97 -2.49
C GLY A 162 10.62 10.27 -3.78
N ARG A 163 11.54 9.30 -3.69
CA ARG A 163 12.07 8.57 -4.85
C ARG A 163 12.00 7.06 -4.65
N TYR A 164 11.82 6.37 -5.77
CA TYR A 164 11.89 4.91 -5.80
C TYR A 164 13.36 4.45 -5.89
N HIS A 165 13.63 3.33 -5.24
CA HIS A 165 14.92 2.64 -5.22
C HIS A 165 14.70 1.14 -5.40
N ARG A 166 15.75 0.48 -5.90
CA ARG A 166 15.87 -1.00 -5.93
C ARG A 166 16.45 -1.51 -4.63
#